data_14133007b5ae87f993dd3903359e5bb9
#
_entry.id   14133007b5ae87f993dd3903359e5bb9
#
_cell.length_a   1.000
_cell.length_b   1.000
_cell.length_c   1.000
_cell.angle_alpha   90.00
_cell.angle_beta   90.00
_cell.angle_gamma   90.00
#
_symmetry.space_group_name_H-M   'P 1'
#
loop_
_entity.id
_entity.type
_entity.pdbx_description
1 polymer ?
#
loop_
_entity_poly.entity_id
_entity_poly.type
_entity_poly.pdbx_seq_one_letter_code
_entity_poly.pdbx_strand_id
1 'polypeptide(L)'
;SHNCIVEVYDKEGIKVAESVGKKGNLHIENVHLWDVHKSYLYHFVIRIMDNENVLDEYFEKIGVRVFEIKDGKFLLNGKSVYLKGFGKHEDSDLRGRGLDLVTIKRDYECMKWIGANCFRTSHYPYAEEVYQMADEEGFLIIDEVPAVGFMESITNFLSANQGTQNQQGYFEKETTPQLLKNHKQALHDMIIRDKNHASVIAWSILNEPQCTSKGTEEYFKPLFDLAHELDVQKRPRTYAILMTSLPDNSRGQQFADFISLNRYYGWYVMGGYNIADAEEALRKELGKWSEILNERPVIFTEYGADTMPDEHKLPSVMWSQEYQNEYSEMNHRVFDAYEFVKGELVWNFADFQTTEGIMRVNGNKKGIFTRQRQPKDAAFYFRRRWKGLPENYKG
;
A
#
# COMPACT_ATOMS: atom_id res chain seq x y z
N SER A 1 -41.61 -16.09 -0.10
CA SER A 1 -40.16 -16.16 -0.43
C SER A 1 -39.67 -14.79 -0.76
N HIS A 2 -38.67 -14.30 -0.01
CA HIS A 2 -38.13 -12.98 -0.23
C HIS A 2 -37.31 -12.95 -1.53
N ASN A 3 -37.52 -11.93 -2.34
CA ASN A 3 -36.75 -11.65 -3.56
C ASN A 3 -35.75 -10.52 -3.28
N CYS A 4 -34.56 -10.60 -3.88
CA CYS A 4 -33.60 -9.52 -3.88
C CYS A 4 -33.64 -8.86 -5.26
N ILE A 5 -33.76 -7.54 -5.28
CA ILE A 5 -33.69 -6.72 -6.50
C ILE A 5 -32.46 -5.83 -6.41
N VAL A 6 -31.66 -5.78 -7.45
CA VAL A 6 -30.51 -4.87 -7.56
C VAL A 6 -30.74 -3.97 -8.75
N GLU A 7 -30.86 -2.69 -8.51
CA GLU A 7 -30.96 -1.65 -9.53
C GLU A 7 -29.68 -0.82 -9.56
N VAL A 8 -29.24 -0.43 -10.74
CA VAL A 8 -28.04 0.39 -10.96
C VAL A 8 -28.45 1.68 -11.65
N TYR A 9 -28.03 2.78 -11.07
CA TYR A 9 -28.29 4.12 -11.59
C TYR A 9 -26.97 4.82 -11.94
N ASP A 10 -26.96 5.60 -13.00
CA ASP A 10 -25.87 6.48 -13.35
C ASP A 10 -25.82 7.76 -12.45
N LYS A 11 -24.89 8.65 -12.74
CA LYS A 11 -24.75 9.92 -11.97
C LYS A 11 -25.95 10.85 -12.14
N GLU A 12 -26.68 10.74 -13.23
CA GLU A 12 -27.86 11.53 -13.58
C GLU A 12 -29.14 10.92 -12.96
N GLY A 13 -29.02 9.76 -12.30
CA GLY A 13 -30.16 9.06 -11.68
C GLY A 13 -30.98 8.25 -12.65
N ILE A 14 -30.44 7.93 -13.84
CA ILE A 14 -31.10 7.10 -14.85
C ILE A 14 -30.76 5.63 -14.54
N LYS A 15 -31.77 4.78 -14.47
CA LYS A 15 -31.59 3.33 -14.30
C LYS A 15 -30.94 2.73 -15.55
N VAL A 16 -29.74 2.14 -15.39
CA VAL A 16 -28.93 1.59 -16.48
C VAL A 16 -28.84 0.07 -16.46
N ALA A 17 -29.16 -0.57 -15.33
CA ALA A 17 -29.19 -2.03 -15.21
C ALA A 17 -30.10 -2.46 -14.06
N GLU A 18 -30.58 -3.71 -14.14
CA GLU A 18 -31.38 -4.34 -13.08
C GLU A 18 -31.14 -5.86 -13.08
N SER A 19 -31.17 -6.46 -11.91
CA SER A 19 -31.15 -7.92 -11.74
C SER A 19 -32.04 -8.33 -10.58
N VAL A 20 -32.67 -9.50 -10.70
CA VAL A 20 -33.52 -10.09 -9.65
C VAL A 20 -32.91 -11.38 -9.18
N GLY A 21 -32.75 -11.56 -7.89
CA GLY A 21 -32.21 -12.77 -7.26
C GLY A 21 -31.01 -12.49 -6.36
N LYS A 22 -30.61 -13.49 -5.57
CA LYS A 22 -29.47 -13.42 -4.65
C LYS A 22 -28.10 -13.48 -5.36
N LYS A 23 -28.09 -13.91 -6.62
CA LYS A 23 -26.92 -13.99 -7.50
C LYS A 23 -27.38 -13.67 -8.91
N GLY A 24 -26.57 -12.96 -9.66
CA GLY A 24 -26.89 -12.60 -11.04
C GLY A 24 -25.73 -11.84 -11.68
N ASN A 25 -25.92 -11.52 -12.96
CA ASN A 25 -25.03 -10.64 -13.71
C ASN A 25 -25.79 -9.38 -14.07
N LEU A 26 -25.11 -8.25 -13.96
CA LEU A 26 -25.58 -6.96 -14.42
C LEU A 26 -24.77 -6.57 -15.65
N HIS A 27 -25.46 -6.07 -16.67
CA HIS A 27 -24.83 -5.55 -17.87
C HIS A 27 -25.14 -4.06 -17.98
N ILE A 28 -24.09 -3.24 -18.06
CA ILE A 28 -24.20 -1.80 -18.25
C ILE A 28 -23.71 -1.48 -19.65
N GLU A 29 -24.60 -1.01 -20.51
CA GLU A 29 -24.23 -0.56 -21.85
C GLU A 29 -23.49 0.77 -21.79
N ASN A 30 -22.46 0.94 -22.64
CA ASN A 30 -21.64 2.17 -22.71
C ASN A 30 -21.10 2.58 -21.32
N VAL A 31 -20.56 1.64 -20.57
CA VAL A 31 -20.08 1.82 -19.23
C VAL A 31 -19.03 2.94 -19.12
N HIS A 32 -19.20 3.82 -18.15
CA HIS A 32 -18.21 4.81 -17.76
C HIS A 32 -17.23 4.17 -16.76
N LEU A 33 -15.97 4.04 -17.15
CA LEU A 33 -14.94 3.41 -16.30
C LEU A 33 -14.45 4.38 -15.22
N TRP A 34 -14.24 3.84 -14.04
CA TRP A 34 -13.53 4.50 -12.96
C TRP A 34 -12.02 4.56 -13.28
N ASP A 35 -11.38 5.70 -13.07
CA ASP A 35 -9.96 5.92 -13.35
C ASP A 35 -9.33 6.85 -12.30
N VAL A 36 -8.00 6.91 -12.26
CA VAL A 36 -7.24 7.79 -11.37
C VAL A 36 -7.66 9.24 -11.56
N HIS A 37 -8.07 9.90 -10.47
CA HIS A 37 -8.56 11.29 -10.44
C HIS A 37 -9.71 11.59 -11.40
N LYS A 38 -10.30 10.56 -12.00
CA LYS A 38 -11.47 10.62 -12.90
C LYS A 38 -12.49 9.58 -12.47
N SER A 39 -12.87 9.64 -11.21
CA SER A 39 -13.79 8.67 -10.61
C SER A 39 -15.19 8.79 -11.22
N TYR A 40 -15.71 7.67 -11.68
CA TYR A 40 -17.11 7.52 -12.00
C TYR A 40 -17.72 6.41 -11.16
N LEU A 41 -18.75 6.74 -10.39
CA LEU A 41 -19.41 5.79 -9.48
C LEU A 41 -20.88 5.65 -9.89
N TYR A 42 -21.31 4.40 -10.06
CA TYR A 42 -22.71 4.03 -10.21
C TYR A 42 -23.34 3.89 -8.82
N HIS A 43 -24.63 4.21 -8.73
CA HIS A 43 -25.42 4.04 -7.52
C HIS A 43 -26.16 2.72 -7.61
N PHE A 44 -25.79 1.77 -6.75
CA PHE A 44 -26.45 0.48 -6.60
C PHE A 44 -27.49 0.59 -5.49
N VAL A 45 -28.72 0.18 -5.79
CA VAL A 45 -29.81 0.09 -4.82
C VAL A 45 -30.21 -1.39 -4.71
N ILE A 46 -30.00 -1.96 -3.54
CA ILE A 46 -30.29 -3.38 -3.26
C ILE A 46 -31.50 -3.44 -2.35
N ARG A 47 -32.57 -4.09 -2.78
CA ARG A 47 -33.82 -4.24 -2.00
C ARG A 47 -34.11 -5.69 -1.72
N ILE A 48 -34.54 -5.96 -0.50
CA ILE A 48 -35.16 -7.23 -0.11
C ILE A 48 -36.66 -7.02 -0.13
N MET A 49 -37.36 -7.78 -0.97
CA MET A 49 -38.79 -7.65 -1.21
C MET A 49 -39.55 -8.84 -0.61
N ASP A 50 -40.70 -8.55 0.00
CA ASP A 50 -41.76 -9.54 0.25
C ASP A 50 -42.98 -9.16 -0.57
N ASN A 51 -43.14 -9.83 -1.71
CA ASN A 51 -44.09 -9.45 -2.76
C ASN A 51 -43.82 -8.00 -3.24
N GLU A 52 -44.74 -7.08 -3.04
CA GLU A 52 -44.60 -5.66 -3.41
C GLU A 52 -44.01 -4.80 -2.29
N ASN A 53 -43.79 -5.36 -1.10
CA ASN A 53 -43.30 -4.59 0.06
C ASN A 53 -41.78 -4.65 0.15
N VAL A 54 -41.15 -3.50 0.28
CA VAL A 54 -39.72 -3.41 0.61
C VAL A 54 -39.53 -3.73 2.09
N LEU A 55 -38.78 -4.78 2.40
CA LEU A 55 -38.43 -5.17 3.75
C LEU A 55 -37.14 -4.47 4.22
N ASP A 56 -36.18 -4.32 3.31
CA ASP A 56 -34.89 -3.70 3.60
C ASP A 56 -34.30 -3.11 2.32
N GLU A 57 -33.51 -2.04 2.46
CA GLU A 57 -32.89 -1.35 1.35
C GLU A 57 -31.45 -0.94 1.71
N TYR A 58 -30.51 -1.19 0.81
CA TYR A 58 -29.10 -0.88 0.97
C TYR A 58 -28.55 -0.14 -0.26
N PHE A 59 -27.67 0.82 -0.02
CA PHE A 59 -27.10 1.67 -1.06
C PHE A 59 -25.58 1.49 -1.11
N GLU A 60 -25.04 1.33 -2.32
CA GLU A 60 -23.60 1.25 -2.58
C GLU A 60 -23.22 2.14 -3.76
N LYS A 61 -22.05 2.76 -3.67
CA LYS A 61 -21.42 3.46 -4.79
C LYS A 61 -20.29 2.59 -5.34
N ILE A 62 -20.39 2.17 -6.57
CA ILE A 62 -19.45 1.23 -7.17
C ILE A 62 -18.85 1.81 -8.45
N GLY A 63 -17.51 1.83 -8.51
CA GLY A 63 -16.76 2.15 -9.73
C GLY A 63 -16.46 0.89 -10.53
N VAL A 64 -16.66 0.96 -11.83
CA VAL A 64 -16.35 -0.15 -12.74
C VAL A 64 -14.96 0.06 -13.34
N ARG A 65 -14.05 -0.88 -13.10
CA ARG A 65 -12.69 -0.84 -13.66
C ARG A 65 -12.10 -2.25 -13.76
N VAL A 66 -11.05 -2.39 -14.54
CA VAL A 66 -10.18 -3.58 -14.58
C VAL A 66 -8.79 -3.17 -14.11
N PHE A 67 -8.23 -3.90 -13.15
CA PHE A 67 -6.83 -3.77 -12.73
C PHE A 67 -6.14 -5.11 -12.83
N GLU A 68 -5.01 -5.16 -13.52
CA GLU A 68 -4.27 -6.40 -13.76
C GLU A 68 -2.75 -6.14 -13.84
N ILE A 69 -1.98 -7.22 -13.68
CA ILE A 69 -0.56 -7.24 -14.00
C ILE A 69 -0.40 -7.99 -15.33
N LYS A 70 0.24 -7.34 -16.30
CA LYS A 70 0.52 -7.93 -17.59
C LYS A 70 1.82 -7.40 -18.16
N ASP A 71 2.64 -8.28 -18.71
CA ASP A 71 3.94 -7.94 -19.33
C ASP A 71 4.83 -7.09 -18.40
N GLY A 72 4.87 -7.45 -17.09
CA GLY A 72 5.66 -6.73 -16.08
C GLY A 72 5.13 -5.34 -15.70
N LYS A 73 3.89 -5.01 -16.04
CA LYS A 73 3.27 -3.70 -15.82
C LYS A 73 1.98 -3.81 -15.04
N PHE A 74 1.65 -2.77 -14.29
CA PHE A 74 0.30 -2.57 -13.77
C PHE A 74 -0.55 -1.90 -14.84
N LEU A 75 -1.71 -2.48 -15.12
CA LEU A 75 -2.68 -1.92 -16.07
C LEU A 75 -3.98 -1.57 -15.35
N LEU A 76 -4.42 -0.34 -15.54
CA LEU A 76 -5.76 0.13 -15.17
C LEU A 76 -6.55 0.37 -16.45
N ASN A 77 -7.63 -0.37 -16.64
CA ASN A 77 -8.45 -0.32 -17.86
C ASN A 77 -7.62 -0.50 -19.14
N GLY A 78 -6.63 -1.39 -19.10
CA GLY A 78 -5.73 -1.69 -20.21
C GLY A 78 -4.63 -0.64 -20.46
N LYS A 79 -4.53 0.41 -19.65
CA LYS A 79 -3.47 1.42 -19.74
C LYS A 79 -2.47 1.23 -18.62
N SER A 80 -1.19 1.38 -18.93
CA SER A 80 -0.12 1.31 -17.93
C SER A 80 -0.27 2.42 -16.89
N VAL A 81 -0.09 2.07 -15.63
CA VAL A 81 -0.09 3.00 -14.50
C VAL A 81 1.16 2.80 -13.65
N TYR A 82 1.90 3.89 -13.41
CA TYR A 82 3.00 3.93 -12.45
C TYR A 82 2.47 4.35 -11.09
N LEU A 83 2.69 3.52 -10.06
CA LEU A 83 2.19 3.79 -8.70
C LEU A 83 3.11 4.79 -8.00
N LYS A 84 2.59 5.94 -7.63
CA LYS A 84 3.34 7.01 -6.94
C LYS A 84 2.54 7.55 -5.77
N GLY A 85 3.15 7.55 -4.60
CA GLY A 85 2.45 7.98 -3.40
C GLY A 85 3.10 7.56 -2.10
N PHE A 86 2.33 7.00 -1.19
CA PHE A 86 2.72 6.92 0.21
C PHE A 86 2.41 5.58 0.88
N GLY A 87 3.29 5.16 1.84
CA GLY A 87 2.83 4.50 3.03
C GLY A 87 2.19 5.55 3.95
N LYS A 88 1.17 5.18 4.68
CA LYS A 88 0.37 6.12 5.48
C LYS A 88 -0.06 5.47 6.79
N HIS A 89 -0.42 6.27 7.78
CA HIS A 89 -1.14 5.85 8.97
C HIS A 89 -2.44 6.64 9.14
N GLU A 90 -3.43 6.06 9.81
CA GLU A 90 -4.56 6.81 10.36
C GLU A 90 -4.09 7.50 11.64
N ASP A 91 -3.56 8.70 11.51
CA ASP A 91 -3.12 9.50 12.65
C ASP A 91 -3.29 10.99 12.37
N SER A 92 -3.72 11.71 13.37
CA SER A 92 -3.75 13.17 13.39
C SER A 92 -3.36 13.69 14.77
N ASP A 93 -2.91 14.93 14.84
CA ASP A 93 -2.51 15.55 16.11
C ASP A 93 -3.70 15.83 17.04
N LEU A 94 -4.89 16.01 16.49
CA LEU A 94 -6.10 16.31 17.26
C LEU A 94 -6.85 15.06 17.75
N ARG A 95 -6.94 14.02 16.92
CA ARG A 95 -7.77 12.84 17.19
C ARG A 95 -6.99 11.53 17.27
N GLY A 96 -5.67 11.57 17.06
CA GLY A 96 -4.89 10.36 16.95
C GLY A 96 -5.45 9.47 15.85
N ARG A 97 -5.86 8.26 16.19
CA ARG A 97 -6.44 7.26 15.25
C ARG A 97 -7.97 7.30 15.19
N GLY A 98 -8.60 8.27 15.86
CA GLY A 98 -10.05 8.43 15.78
C GLY A 98 -10.50 8.96 14.42
N LEU A 99 -11.69 8.53 13.99
CA LEU A 99 -12.28 8.97 12.73
C LEU A 99 -12.43 10.50 12.68
N ASP A 100 -11.84 11.10 11.63
CA ASP A 100 -11.91 12.52 11.38
C ASP A 100 -12.00 12.78 9.87
N LEU A 101 -13.22 12.90 9.37
CA LEU A 101 -13.51 13.08 7.94
C LEU A 101 -12.86 14.34 7.36
N VAL A 102 -12.71 15.39 8.18
CA VAL A 102 -12.09 16.66 7.72
C VAL A 102 -10.60 16.46 7.48
N THR A 103 -9.91 15.80 8.41
CA THR A 103 -8.49 15.46 8.23
C THR A 103 -8.27 14.47 7.08
N ILE A 104 -9.13 13.47 6.94
CA ILE A 104 -9.08 12.51 5.81
C ILE A 104 -9.22 13.25 4.48
N LYS A 105 -10.19 14.15 4.36
CA LYS A 105 -10.37 14.97 3.15
C LYS A 105 -9.15 15.85 2.87
N ARG A 106 -8.57 16.46 3.90
CA ARG A 106 -7.34 17.24 3.78
C ARG A 106 -6.16 16.38 3.29
N ASP A 107 -6.05 15.14 3.77
CA ASP A 107 -5.03 14.20 3.32
C ASP A 107 -5.14 13.94 1.82
N TYR A 108 -6.35 13.71 1.30
CA TYR A 108 -6.58 13.55 -0.14
C TYR A 108 -6.22 14.82 -0.94
N GLU A 109 -6.54 16.00 -0.45
CA GLU A 109 -6.15 17.25 -1.10
C GLU A 109 -4.62 17.45 -1.12
N CYS A 110 -3.92 17.10 -0.03
CA CYS A 110 -2.46 17.10 0.01
C CYS A 110 -1.86 16.09 -0.99
N MET A 111 -2.42 14.88 -1.07
CA MET A 111 -1.98 13.85 -2.00
C MET A 111 -2.21 14.27 -3.47
N LYS A 112 -3.33 14.89 -3.79
CA LYS A 112 -3.59 15.47 -5.12
C LYS A 112 -2.63 16.62 -5.43
N TRP A 113 -2.43 17.52 -4.46
CA TRP A 113 -1.54 18.65 -4.63
C TRP A 113 -0.12 18.20 -4.99
N ILE A 114 0.40 17.15 -4.33
CA ILE A 114 1.74 16.64 -4.58
C ILE A 114 1.84 15.79 -5.85
N GLY A 115 0.72 15.29 -6.38
CA GLY A 115 0.65 14.49 -7.61
C GLY A 115 0.70 12.98 -7.36
N ALA A 116 0.36 12.54 -6.15
CA ALA A 116 0.21 11.12 -5.82
C ALA A 116 -1.05 10.52 -6.45
N ASN A 117 -1.01 9.21 -6.71
CA ASN A 117 -2.16 8.44 -7.20
C ASN A 117 -2.46 7.20 -6.36
N CYS A 118 -1.58 6.83 -5.42
CA CYS A 118 -1.67 5.59 -4.68
C CYS A 118 -1.24 5.77 -3.21
N PHE A 119 -1.81 4.96 -2.32
CA PHE A 119 -1.25 4.77 -0.98
C PHE A 119 -1.49 3.34 -0.48
N ARG A 120 -0.70 2.93 0.51
CA ARG A 120 -0.86 1.67 1.23
C ARG A 120 -1.44 1.95 2.62
N THR A 121 -2.46 1.19 3.00
CA THR A 121 -3.09 1.28 4.33
C THR A 121 -2.21 0.61 5.39
N SER A 122 -1.07 1.21 5.68
CA SER A 122 -0.10 0.67 6.63
C SER A 122 -0.58 0.84 8.06
N HIS A 123 -0.59 -0.16 8.90
CA HIS A 123 -0.37 -1.60 8.67
C HIS A 123 -1.64 -2.34 9.12
N TYR A 124 -2.79 -1.90 8.66
CA TYR A 124 -4.13 -2.38 9.04
C TYR A 124 -5.19 -1.79 8.10
N PRO A 125 -6.35 -2.43 7.96
CA PRO A 125 -7.49 -1.82 7.26
C PRO A 125 -7.92 -0.53 7.96
N TYR A 126 -8.11 0.53 7.17
CA TYR A 126 -8.56 1.83 7.67
C TYR A 126 -10.07 1.89 7.86
N ALA A 127 -10.58 3.00 8.38
CA ALA A 127 -12.01 3.27 8.44
C ALA A 127 -12.61 3.20 7.03
N GLU A 128 -13.82 2.67 6.91
CA GLU A 128 -14.49 2.46 5.61
C GLU A 128 -14.65 3.76 4.82
N GLU A 129 -14.85 4.87 5.52
CA GLU A 129 -14.97 6.21 4.93
C GLU A 129 -13.70 6.65 4.17
N VAL A 130 -12.53 6.10 4.54
CA VAL A 130 -11.28 6.35 3.80
C VAL A 130 -11.38 5.75 2.40
N TYR A 131 -11.90 4.52 2.29
CA TYR A 131 -12.07 3.83 0.99
C TYR A 131 -13.17 4.48 0.15
N GLN A 132 -14.28 4.85 0.79
CA GLN A 132 -15.37 5.59 0.11
C GLN A 132 -14.86 6.90 -0.47
N MET A 133 -14.08 7.68 0.28
CA MET A 133 -13.44 8.88 -0.25
C MET A 133 -12.40 8.57 -1.34
N ALA A 134 -11.63 7.48 -1.22
CA ALA A 134 -10.71 7.08 -2.28
C ALA A 134 -11.43 6.75 -3.59
N ASP A 135 -12.57 6.07 -3.49
CA ASP A 135 -13.42 5.79 -4.65
C ASP A 135 -13.94 7.09 -5.30
N GLU A 136 -14.34 8.07 -4.48
CA GLU A 136 -14.81 9.38 -4.95
C GLU A 136 -13.68 10.26 -5.50
N GLU A 137 -12.50 10.23 -4.88
CA GLU A 137 -11.36 11.07 -5.24
C GLU A 137 -10.48 10.45 -6.35
N GLY A 138 -10.67 9.18 -6.67
CA GLY A 138 -9.90 8.47 -7.69
C GLY A 138 -8.49 8.12 -7.26
N PHE A 139 -8.31 7.57 -6.04
CA PHE A 139 -7.03 7.06 -5.57
C PHE A 139 -6.98 5.53 -5.59
N LEU A 140 -5.78 5.01 -5.86
CA LEU A 140 -5.49 3.57 -5.79
C LEU A 140 -5.05 3.21 -4.38
N ILE A 141 -5.53 2.08 -3.86
CA ILE A 141 -5.19 1.57 -2.53
C ILE A 141 -4.58 0.18 -2.64
N ILE A 142 -3.42 -0.01 -2.00
CA ILE A 142 -2.93 -1.32 -1.62
C ILE A 142 -3.41 -1.56 -0.19
N ASP A 143 -4.39 -2.44 -0.02
CA ASP A 143 -5.04 -2.69 1.26
C ASP A 143 -4.29 -3.74 2.06
N GLU A 144 -3.92 -3.40 3.31
CA GLU A 144 -3.02 -4.21 4.12
C GLU A 144 -3.72 -4.75 5.37
N VAL A 145 -3.59 -6.07 5.57
CA VAL A 145 -4.08 -6.75 6.76
C VAL A 145 -3.21 -6.42 7.99
N PRO A 146 -3.75 -6.45 9.23
CA PRO A 146 -2.99 -6.10 10.43
C PRO A 146 -1.99 -7.20 10.85
N ALA A 147 -0.98 -7.42 10.02
CA ALA A 147 0.06 -8.43 10.18
C ALA A 147 1.45 -7.77 10.14
N VAL A 148 1.78 -7.02 11.17
CA VAL A 148 3.04 -6.30 11.36
C VAL A 148 3.77 -6.79 12.59
N GLY A 149 5.12 -6.75 12.58
CA GLY A 149 5.94 -7.18 13.71
C GLY A 149 6.12 -8.72 13.80
N PHE A 150 5.88 -9.44 12.71
CA PHE A 150 6.08 -10.89 12.63
C PHE A 150 7.57 -11.21 12.45
N MET A 151 8.37 -10.71 13.37
CA MET A 151 9.80 -10.90 13.48
C MET A 151 10.21 -11.00 14.95
N GLU A 152 11.37 -11.58 15.23
CA GLU A 152 11.97 -11.52 16.55
C GLU A 152 12.31 -10.05 16.90
N SER A 153 12.32 -9.73 18.19
CA SER A 153 12.42 -8.35 18.67
C SER A 153 13.64 -7.58 18.14
N ILE A 154 13.65 -6.26 18.28
CA ILE A 154 14.77 -5.35 17.90
C ILE A 154 16.12 -5.81 18.45
N THR A 155 16.16 -6.46 19.62
CA THR A 155 17.38 -7.04 20.18
C THR A 155 17.95 -8.12 19.25
N ASN A 156 17.09 -8.84 18.57
CA ASN A 156 17.47 -9.84 17.57
C ASN A 156 17.83 -9.21 16.22
N PHE A 157 17.27 -8.06 15.88
CA PHE A 157 17.70 -7.27 14.74
C PHE A 157 19.16 -6.80 14.91
N LEU A 158 19.55 -6.34 16.10
CA LEU A 158 20.92 -6.00 16.42
C LEU A 158 21.84 -7.23 16.46
N SER A 159 21.33 -8.37 16.97
CA SER A 159 22.07 -9.65 17.01
C SER A 159 22.25 -10.25 15.61
N ALA A 160 21.26 -10.12 14.73
CA ALA A 160 21.38 -10.54 13.33
C ALA A 160 22.46 -9.75 12.59
N ASN A 161 22.60 -8.45 12.89
CA ASN A 161 23.69 -7.61 12.40
C ASN A 161 25.07 -7.99 13.00
N GLN A 162 25.09 -8.69 14.12
CA GLN A 162 26.33 -9.17 14.80
C GLN A 162 26.66 -10.64 14.46
N GLY A 163 25.90 -11.31 13.60
CA GLY A 163 26.20 -12.67 13.13
C GLY A 163 25.90 -13.81 14.10
N THR A 164 25.07 -13.60 15.12
CA THR A 164 24.66 -14.67 16.05
C THR A 164 23.52 -15.50 15.45
N GLN A 165 23.83 -16.74 15.03
CA GLN A 165 22.96 -17.57 14.19
C GLN A 165 22.06 -18.58 14.92
N ASN A 166 21.81 -18.50 16.21
CA ASN A 166 21.12 -19.57 16.95
C ASN A 166 19.80 -19.16 17.59
N GLN A 167 18.86 -18.59 16.79
CA GLN A 167 17.51 -18.32 17.30
C GLN A 167 16.46 -19.02 16.44
N GLN A 168 15.46 -19.61 17.12
CA GLN A 168 14.27 -20.15 16.51
C GLN A 168 13.61 -19.09 15.63
N GLY A 169 13.30 -19.41 14.39
CA GLY A 169 12.65 -18.50 13.48
C GLY A 169 11.23 -18.16 13.92
N TYR A 170 10.74 -16.98 13.56
CA TYR A 170 9.42 -16.51 14.00
C TYR A 170 8.29 -17.49 13.66
N PHE A 171 8.33 -18.11 12.48
CA PHE A 171 7.31 -19.06 12.02
C PHE A 171 7.56 -20.52 12.47
N GLU A 172 8.54 -20.75 13.30
CA GLU A 172 8.83 -22.06 13.90
C GLU A 172 8.28 -22.19 15.33
N LYS A 173 7.59 -21.15 15.85
CA LYS A 173 7.03 -21.12 17.22
C LYS A 173 5.80 -22.03 17.35
N GLU A 174 5.60 -22.58 18.52
CA GLU A 174 4.41 -23.38 18.86
C GLU A 174 3.10 -22.60 18.69
N THR A 175 3.14 -21.27 18.81
CA THR A 175 2.00 -20.37 18.62
C THR A 175 1.63 -20.11 17.16
N THR A 176 2.49 -20.47 16.21
CA THR A 176 2.31 -20.20 14.78
C THR A 176 0.98 -20.74 14.21
N PRO A 177 0.49 -21.94 14.54
CA PRO A 177 -0.79 -22.41 14.02
C PRO A 177 -1.99 -21.54 14.45
N GLN A 178 -2.00 -21.08 15.70
CA GLN A 178 -3.05 -20.18 16.19
C GLN A 178 -2.95 -18.79 15.56
N LEU A 179 -1.72 -18.29 15.38
CA LEU A 179 -1.47 -17.03 14.68
C LEU A 179 -1.99 -17.11 13.23
N LEU A 180 -1.69 -18.18 12.51
CA LEU A 180 -2.17 -18.40 11.14
C LEU A 180 -3.70 -18.44 11.07
N LYS A 181 -4.36 -19.08 12.02
CA LYS A 181 -5.82 -19.11 12.10
C LYS A 181 -6.40 -17.70 12.25
N ASN A 182 -5.85 -16.91 13.17
CA ASN A 182 -6.30 -15.53 13.40
C ASN A 182 -6.02 -14.63 12.20
N HIS A 183 -4.86 -14.81 11.56
CA HIS A 183 -4.48 -14.06 10.37
C HIS A 183 -5.42 -14.36 9.19
N LYS A 184 -5.77 -15.62 8.97
CA LYS A 184 -6.77 -16.01 7.97
C LYS A 184 -8.12 -15.34 8.22
N GLN A 185 -8.56 -15.25 9.48
CA GLN A 185 -9.81 -14.57 9.82
C GLN A 185 -9.71 -13.07 9.52
N ALA A 186 -8.65 -12.40 9.94
CA ALA A 186 -8.45 -10.97 9.67
C ALA A 186 -8.39 -10.67 8.16
N LEU A 187 -7.70 -11.52 7.40
CA LEU A 187 -7.63 -11.41 5.95
C LEU A 187 -9.01 -11.61 5.28
N HIS A 188 -9.77 -12.62 5.74
CA HIS A 188 -11.14 -12.84 5.28
C HIS A 188 -12.01 -11.60 5.52
N ASP A 189 -11.99 -11.06 6.74
CA ASP A 189 -12.86 -9.93 7.12
C ASP A 189 -12.50 -8.66 6.32
N MET A 190 -11.21 -8.40 6.12
CA MET A 190 -10.73 -7.30 5.28
C MET A 190 -11.24 -7.43 3.83
N ILE A 191 -11.01 -8.58 3.19
CA ILE A 191 -11.39 -8.78 1.79
C ILE A 191 -12.92 -8.71 1.61
N ILE A 192 -13.69 -9.32 2.52
CA ILE A 192 -15.15 -9.30 2.43
C ILE A 192 -15.69 -7.88 2.58
N ARG A 193 -15.11 -7.08 3.48
CA ARG A 193 -15.49 -5.67 3.66
C ARG A 193 -15.15 -4.83 2.44
N ASP A 194 -13.92 -4.96 1.92
CA ASP A 194 -13.34 -3.95 1.02
C ASP A 194 -13.36 -4.35 -0.47
N LYS A 195 -13.84 -5.56 -0.81
CA LYS A 195 -13.84 -6.08 -2.18
C LYS A 195 -14.63 -5.25 -3.21
N ASN A 196 -15.59 -4.43 -2.76
CA ASN A 196 -16.43 -3.63 -3.66
C ASN A 196 -15.86 -2.23 -3.96
N HIS A 197 -14.80 -1.82 -3.25
CA HIS A 197 -14.15 -0.53 -3.51
C HIS A 197 -13.34 -0.54 -4.79
N ALA A 198 -13.65 0.37 -5.71
CA ALA A 198 -12.91 0.52 -6.97
C ALA A 198 -11.46 0.94 -6.74
N SER A 199 -11.21 1.72 -5.68
CA SER A 199 -9.89 2.18 -5.24
C SER A 199 -8.95 1.03 -4.86
N VAL A 200 -9.45 -0.07 -4.29
CA VAL A 200 -8.63 -1.20 -3.85
C VAL A 200 -8.16 -2.01 -5.05
N ILE A 201 -6.86 -1.99 -5.31
CA ILE A 201 -6.24 -2.63 -6.48
C ILE A 201 -5.40 -3.86 -6.14
N ALA A 202 -4.99 -4.02 -4.89
CA ALA A 202 -4.15 -5.14 -4.45
C ALA A 202 -4.32 -5.41 -2.95
N TRP A 203 -4.01 -6.62 -2.53
CA TRP A 203 -4.00 -7.08 -1.16
C TRP A 203 -2.56 -7.24 -0.65
N SER A 204 -2.20 -6.55 0.43
CA SER A 204 -0.94 -6.73 1.13
C SER A 204 -1.13 -7.63 2.35
N ILE A 205 -0.49 -8.79 2.31
CA ILE A 205 -0.77 -9.90 3.24
C ILE A 205 0.02 -9.79 4.56
N LEU A 206 1.18 -9.13 4.54
CA LEU A 206 2.05 -8.91 5.71
C LEU A 206 2.89 -7.66 5.51
N ASN A 207 3.32 -7.05 6.62
CA ASN A 207 4.38 -6.05 6.62
C ASN A 207 5.61 -6.57 7.37
N GLU A 208 6.75 -6.56 6.69
CA GLU A 208 8.09 -6.85 7.23
C GLU A 208 8.19 -8.14 8.05
N PRO A 209 7.63 -9.26 7.59
CA PRO A 209 7.79 -10.54 8.28
C PRO A 209 9.23 -11.02 8.18
N GLN A 210 9.66 -11.85 9.16
CA GLN A 210 10.95 -12.54 9.12
C GLN A 210 10.93 -13.65 8.06
N CYS A 211 10.89 -13.28 6.77
CA CYS A 211 10.80 -14.23 5.67
C CYS A 211 12.10 -15.04 5.41
N THR A 212 13.13 -14.87 6.21
CA THR A 212 14.30 -15.74 6.25
C THR A 212 14.10 -16.98 7.14
N SER A 213 13.05 -16.98 7.96
CA SER A 213 12.69 -18.06 8.88
C SER A 213 12.25 -19.32 8.13
N LYS A 214 12.60 -20.48 8.64
CA LYS A 214 11.94 -21.73 8.26
C LYS A 214 10.44 -21.63 8.63
N GLY A 215 9.59 -22.38 7.96
CA GLY A 215 8.12 -22.29 8.16
C GLY A 215 7.46 -21.09 7.48
N THR A 216 8.22 -20.18 6.85
CA THR A 216 7.65 -19.03 6.12
C THR A 216 6.74 -19.49 4.99
N GLU A 217 7.16 -20.46 4.20
CA GLU A 217 6.41 -20.94 3.03
C GLU A 217 5.10 -21.61 3.45
N GLU A 218 5.14 -22.43 4.50
CA GLU A 218 3.98 -23.09 5.08
C GLU A 218 2.99 -22.09 5.70
N TYR A 219 3.50 -20.98 6.21
CA TYR A 219 2.67 -19.90 6.75
C TYR A 219 2.07 -19.03 5.65
N PHE A 220 2.85 -18.66 4.63
CA PHE A 220 2.42 -17.70 3.59
C PHE A 220 1.46 -18.33 2.58
N LYS A 221 1.78 -19.51 2.07
CA LYS A 221 0.99 -20.13 1.00
C LYS A 221 -0.51 -20.15 1.28
N PRO A 222 -0.99 -20.64 2.46
CA PRO A 222 -2.42 -20.68 2.73
C PRO A 222 -3.09 -19.29 2.84
N LEU A 223 -2.34 -18.23 3.13
CA LEU A 223 -2.86 -16.86 3.15
C LEU A 223 -3.01 -16.29 1.74
N PHE A 224 -2.00 -16.49 0.89
CA PHE A 224 -2.07 -16.08 -0.52
C PHE A 224 -3.15 -16.84 -1.28
N ASP A 225 -3.31 -18.14 -1.03
CA ASP A 225 -4.37 -18.95 -1.62
C ASP A 225 -5.75 -18.42 -1.17
N LEU A 226 -5.94 -18.18 0.13
CA LEU A 226 -7.18 -17.65 0.68
C LEU A 226 -7.56 -16.30 0.08
N ALA A 227 -6.61 -15.38 -0.05
CA ALA A 227 -6.87 -14.08 -0.66
C ALA A 227 -7.34 -14.23 -2.12
N HIS A 228 -6.72 -15.16 -2.86
CA HIS A 228 -7.13 -15.45 -4.22
C HIS A 228 -8.52 -16.09 -4.31
N GLU A 229 -8.86 -16.99 -3.39
CA GLU A 229 -10.16 -17.65 -3.35
C GLU A 229 -11.29 -16.66 -3.02
N LEU A 230 -11.09 -15.80 -2.05
CA LEU A 230 -12.10 -14.85 -1.57
C LEU A 230 -12.40 -13.70 -2.54
N ASP A 231 -11.38 -13.21 -3.23
CA ASP A 231 -11.55 -12.08 -4.15
C ASP A 231 -12.04 -12.53 -5.53
N VAL A 232 -13.29 -12.24 -5.84
CA VAL A 232 -13.88 -12.56 -7.15
C VAL A 232 -13.21 -11.84 -8.32
N GLN A 233 -12.57 -10.69 -8.06
CA GLN A 233 -11.82 -9.92 -9.06
C GLN A 233 -10.40 -10.45 -9.26
N LYS A 234 -9.92 -11.33 -8.37
CA LYS A 234 -8.55 -11.90 -8.43
C LYS A 234 -7.47 -10.83 -8.47
N ARG A 235 -7.63 -9.78 -7.64
CA ARG A 235 -6.65 -8.69 -7.54
C ARG A 235 -5.28 -9.23 -7.16
N PRO A 236 -4.20 -8.57 -7.60
CA PRO A 236 -2.84 -8.93 -7.25
C PRO A 236 -2.61 -8.93 -5.72
N ARG A 237 -1.75 -9.84 -5.27
CA ARG A 237 -1.38 -10.03 -3.87
C ARG A 237 0.11 -9.78 -3.70
N THR A 238 0.47 -9.18 -2.59
CA THR A 238 1.86 -8.89 -2.23
C THR A 238 2.06 -8.93 -0.72
N TYR A 239 3.25 -8.67 -0.27
CA TYR A 239 3.59 -8.33 1.10
C TYR A 239 4.84 -7.43 1.10
N ALA A 240 4.96 -6.53 2.09
CA ALA A 240 6.11 -5.64 2.18
C ALA A 240 7.32 -6.40 2.74
N ILE A 241 8.37 -6.54 1.94
CA ILE A 241 9.56 -7.33 2.23
C ILE A 241 10.53 -6.53 3.09
N LEU A 242 10.83 -7.05 4.28
CA LEU A 242 11.79 -6.48 5.23
C LEU A 242 13.17 -6.30 4.58
N MET A 243 13.88 -5.22 4.93
CA MET A 243 15.19 -4.88 4.34
C MET A 243 16.31 -5.90 4.58
N THR A 244 16.17 -6.79 5.56
CA THR A 244 17.11 -7.90 5.79
C THR A 244 16.83 -9.15 4.95
N SER A 245 15.68 -9.16 4.28
CA SER A 245 15.25 -10.23 3.37
C SER A 245 15.66 -9.89 1.95
N LEU A 246 16.78 -10.44 1.54
CA LEU A 246 17.40 -10.24 0.23
C LEU A 246 16.98 -11.36 -0.74
N PRO A 247 17.21 -11.22 -2.05
CA PRO A 247 16.87 -12.24 -3.04
C PRO A 247 17.38 -13.64 -2.70
N ASP A 248 18.60 -13.70 -2.15
CA ASP A 248 19.30 -14.97 -1.85
C ASP A 248 18.74 -15.72 -0.62
N ASN A 249 18.02 -15.04 0.28
CA ASN A 249 17.58 -15.59 1.55
C ASN A 249 16.08 -15.41 1.86
N SER A 250 15.36 -14.68 1.03
CA SER A 250 13.93 -14.47 1.20
C SER A 250 13.13 -15.71 0.83
N ARG A 251 12.24 -16.15 1.74
CA ARG A 251 11.30 -17.23 1.51
C ARG A 251 9.89 -16.63 1.39
N GLY A 252 9.06 -17.15 0.49
CA GLY A 252 7.68 -16.69 0.35
C GLY A 252 7.46 -15.63 -0.74
N GLN A 253 8.51 -14.98 -1.27
CA GLN A 253 8.38 -14.01 -2.36
C GLN A 253 7.80 -14.64 -3.66
N GLN A 254 7.90 -15.96 -3.81
CA GLN A 254 7.34 -16.70 -4.95
C GLN A 254 5.81 -16.72 -4.96
N PHE A 255 5.13 -16.47 -3.85
CA PHE A 255 3.68 -16.40 -3.76
C PHE A 255 3.12 -15.04 -4.15
N ALA A 256 3.95 -14.00 -4.17
CA ALA A 256 3.54 -12.63 -4.49
C ALA A 256 3.41 -12.43 -6.00
N ASP A 257 2.34 -11.77 -6.43
CA ASP A 257 2.09 -11.42 -7.83
C ASP A 257 2.98 -10.26 -8.30
N PHE A 258 3.45 -9.43 -7.36
CA PHE A 258 4.45 -8.39 -7.56
C PHE A 258 5.30 -8.22 -6.31
N ILE A 259 6.52 -7.71 -6.45
CA ILE A 259 7.47 -7.58 -5.37
C ILE A 259 7.37 -6.20 -4.73
N SER A 260 7.18 -6.16 -3.41
CA SER A 260 7.09 -4.93 -2.61
C SER A 260 8.27 -4.83 -1.66
N LEU A 261 9.11 -3.82 -1.82
CA LEU A 261 10.35 -3.66 -1.08
C LEU A 261 10.27 -2.50 -0.08
N ASN A 262 10.58 -2.78 1.20
CA ASN A 262 10.90 -1.77 2.19
C ASN A 262 12.43 -1.64 2.26
N ARG A 263 12.98 -0.50 1.79
CA ARG A 263 14.44 -0.30 1.71
C ARG A 263 14.84 1.07 2.21
N TYR A 264 15.83 1.07 3.09
CA TYR A 264 16.29 2.27 3.79
C TYR A 264 17.81 2.46 3.70
N TYR A 265 18.38 2.20 2.51
CA TYR A 265 19.79 2.52 2.22
C TYR A 265 20.03 4.02 2.33
N GLY A 266 21.00 4.43 3.12
CA GLY A 266 21.24 5.83 3.47
C GLY A 266 20.49 6.30 4.72
N TRP A 267 19.68 5.42 5.35
CA TRP A 267 19.03 5.72 6.62
C TRP A 267 19.31 4.64 7.68
N TYR A 268 18.53 3.55 7.75
CA TYR A 268 18.79 2.46 8.70
C TYR A 268 20.00 1.61 8.30
N VAL A 269 20.26 1.49 7.02
CA VAL A 269 21.44 0.83 6.46
C VAL A 269 22.31 1.90 5.84
N MET A 270 23.59 1.94 6.25
CA MET A 270 24.58 2.93 5.78
C MET A 270 24.19 4.40 6.04
N GLY A 271 23.39 4.66 7.07
CA GLY A 271 23.08 6.01 7.51
C GLY A 271 24.36 6.71 8.07
N GLY A 272 24.58 7.96 7.67
CA GLY A 272 25.79 8.71 8.03
C GLY A 272 27.03 8.40 7.17
N TYR A 273 26.94 7.45 6.25
CA TYR A 273 27.95 7.20 5.22
C TYR A 273 27.75 8.13 4.01
N ASN A 274 28.70 8.09 3.06
CA ASN A 274 28.49 8.77 1.80
C ASN A 274 27.27 8.20 1.09
N ILE A 275 26.37 9.06 0.66
CA ILE A 275 25.12 8.65 0.03
C ILE A 275 25.32 7.89 -1.30
N ALA A 276 26.44 8.15 -1.98
CA ALA A 276 26.81 7.41 -3.18
C ALA A 276 27.09 5.92 -2.89
N ASP A 277 27.66 5.59 -1.73
CA ASP A 277 27.88 4.20 -1.33
C ASP A 277 26.56 3.49 -1.04
N ALA A 278 25.59 4.19 -0.45
CA ALA A 278 24.24 3.69 -0.24
C ALA A 278 23.51 3.45 -1.58
N GLU A 279 23.69 4.35 -2.56
CA GLU A 279 23.18 4.20 -3.92
C GLU A 279 23.74 2.96 -4.60
N GLU A 280 25.05 2.74 -4.52
CA GLU A 280 25.71 1.56 -5.11
C GLU A 280 25.19 0.26 -4.48
N ALA A 281 25.04 0.23 -3.14
CA ALA A 281 24.53 -0.93 -2.44
C ALA A 281 23.07 -1.26 -2.84
N LEU A 282 22.21 -0.26 -2.96
CA LEU A 282 20.84 -0.46 -3.46
C LEU A 282 20.79 -0.96 -4.89
N ARG A 283 21.63 -0.40 -5.79
CA ARG A 283 21.76 -0.86 -7.17
C ARG A 283 22.20 -2.32 -7.26
N LYS A 284 23.17 -2.71 -6.42
CA LYS A 284 23.65 -4.10 -6.35
C LYS A 284 22.54 -5.07 -5.91
N GLU A 285 21.72 -4.67 -4.94
CA GLU A 285 20.57 -5.48 -4.52
C GLU A 285 19.54 -5.61 -5.63
N LEU A 286 19.18 -4.50 -6.31
CA LEU A 286 18.20 -4.55 -7.40
C LEU A 286 18.68 -5.38 -8.60
N GLY A 287 20.01 -5.39 -8.87
CA GLY A 287 20.60 -6.30 -9.84
C GLY A 287 20.29 -7.77 -9.51
N LYS A 288 20.42 -8.18 -8.26
CA LYS A 288 20.06 -9.54 -7.82
C LYS A 288 18.56 -9.82 -7.89
N TRP A 289 17.70 -8.84 -7.52
CA TRP A 289 16.26 -9.01 -7.68
C TRP A 289 15.89 -9.25 -9.15
N SER A 290 16.52 -8.54 -10.09
CA SER A 290 16.23 -8.70 -11.52
C SER A 290 16.39 -10.14 -12.03
N GLU A 291 17.26 -10.94 -11.40
CA GLU A 291 17.52 -12.33 -11.77
C GLU A 291 16.36 -13.29 -11.44
N ILE A 292 15.47 -12.92 -10.47
CA ILE A 292 14.42 -13.79 -9.96
C ILE A 292 12.99 -13.24 -10.13
N LEU A 293 12.83 -12.10 -10.78
CA LEU A 293 11.52 -11.44 -10.90
C LEU A 293 10.51 -12.25 -11.74
N ASN A 294 10.95 -12.97 -12.77
CA ASN A 294 10.07 -13.66 -13.70
C ASN A 294 8.95 -12.73 -14.22
N GLU A 295 9.34 -11.57 -14.74
CA GLU A 295 8.44 -10.52 -15.27
C GLU A 295 7.51 -9.86 -14.23
N ARG A 296 7.69 -10.13 -12.95
CA ARG A 296 6.92 -9.44 -11.91
C ARG A 296 7.39 -8.00 -11.73
N PRO A 297 6.48 -7.03 -11.67
CA PRO A 297 6.86 -5.66 -11.35
C PRO A 297 7.33 -5.53 -9.90
N VAL A 298 8.19 -4.55 -9.66
CA VAL A 298 8.67 -4.18 -8.32
C VAL A 298 8.09 -2.83 -7.94
N ILE A 299 7.67 -2.68 -6.70
CA ILE A 299 7.39 -1.38 -6.10
C ILE A 299 8.19 -1.21 -4.82
N PHE A 300 8.58 0.01 -4.51
CA PHE A 300 9.06 0.35 -3.18
C PHE A 300 7.87 0.75 -2.32
N THR A 301 7.58 -0.05 -1.30
CA THR A 301 6.47 0.20 -0.36
C THR A 301 6.90 1.05 0.82
N GLU A 302 8.21 1.11 1.08
CA GLU A 302 8.79 2.04 2.03
C GLU A 302 10.23 2.40 1.65
N TYR A 303 10.51 3.70 1.64
CA TYR A 303 11.82 4.34 1.68
C TYR A 303 11.61 5.74 2.27
N GLY A 304 12.52 6.22 3.09
CA GLY A 304 12.33 7.53 3.74
C GLY A 304 13.39 7.81 4.82
N ALA A 305 13.61 9.07 5.10
CA ALA A 305 14.50 9.55 6.13
C ALA A 305 13.74 10.43 7.14
N ASP A 306 13.95 10.18 8.43
CA ASP A 306 13.40 11.07 9.46
C ASP A 306 13.98 12.47 9.31
N THR A 307 13.14 13.50 9.46
CA THR A 307 13.47 14.88 9.14
C THR A 307 12.73 15.85 10.07
N MET A 308 13.47 16.67 10.77
CA MET A 308 12.89 17.71 11.61
C MET A 308 12.46 18.89 10.74
N PRO A 309 11.24 19.41 10.89
CA PRO A 309 10.72 20.46 10.00
C PRO A 309 11.53 21.75 9.96
N ASP A 310 12.18 22.06 11.07
CA ASP A 310 12.92 23.32 11.22
C ASP A 310 14.44 23.13 11.13
N GLU A 311 14.92 21.93 10.79
CA GLU A 311 16.36 21.66 10.74
C GLU A 311 16.91 21.79 9.32
N HIS A 312 17.77 22.80 9.13
CA HIS A 312 18.47 23.08 7.89
C HIS A 312 19.99 23.03 8.08
N LYS A 313 20.70 22.28 7.23
CA LYS A 313 22.17 22.14 7.27
C LYS A 313 22.78 22.05 5.88
N LEU A 314 23.86 22.80 5.68
CA LEU A 314 24.74 22.73 4.51
C LEU A 314 26.20 22.63 4.95
N PRO A 315 26.93 21.57 4.59
CA PRO A 315 26.43 20.39 3.85
C PRO A 315 25.35 19.65 4.64
N SER A 316 24.55 18.86 3.93
CA SER A 316 23.43 18.12 4.52
C SER A 316 23.88 17.14 5.60
N VAL A 317 23.08 16.97 6.62
CA VAL A 317 23.27 15.95 7.67
C VAL A 317 21.96 15.21 7.91
N MET A 318 22.05 13.98 8.41
CA MET A 318 20.85 13.22 8.80
C MET A 318 19.94 14.07 9.70
N TRP A 319 18.63 13.95 9.54
CA TRP A 319 17.56 14.72 10.18
C TRP A 319 17.31 16.11 9.60
N SER A 320 18.19 16.67 8.75
CA SER A 320 17.92 17.94 8.05
C SER A 320 17.00 17.76 6.85
N GLN A 321 16.34 18.82 6.44
CA GLN A 321 15.46 18.83 5.24
C GLN A 321 16.27 18.63 3.96
N GLU A 322 17.50 19.15 3.90
CA GLU A 322 18.42 18.91 2.78
C GLU A 322 18.76 17.43 2.64
N TYR A 323 18.97 16.71 3.77
CA TYR A 323 19.25 15.28 3.73
C TYR A 323 18.05 14.47 3.25
N GLN A 324 16.83 14.83 3.64
CA GLN A 324 15.61 14.17 3.14
C GLN A 324 15.48 14.32 1.62
N ASN A 325 15.85 15.48 1.08
CA ASN A 325 15.87 15.71 -0.36
C ASN A 325 16.94 14.85 -1.05
N GLU A 326 18.20 14.88 -0.59
CA GLU A 326 19.29 14.09 -1.16
C GLU A 326 19.00 12.58 -1.11
N TYR A 327 18.47 12.11 0.02
CA TYR A 327 18.03 10.73 0.19
C TYR A 327 16.96 10.35 -0.83
N SER A 328 15.96 11.21 -1.00
CA SER A 328 14.88 10.97 -1.96
C SER A 328 15.38 10.98 -3.40
N GLU A 329 16.24 11.96 -3.75
CA GLU A 329 16.86 12.06 -5.07
C GLU A 329 17.71 10.83 -5.41
N MET A 330 18.48 10.34 -4.45
CA MET A 330 19.27 9.12 -4.60
C MET A 330 18.38 7.91 -4.91
N ASN A 331 17.33 7.70 -4.13
CA ASN A 331 16.40 6.59 -4.36
C ASN A 331 15.74 6.71 -5.75
N HIS A 332 15.30 7.89 -6.13
CA HIS A 332 14.64 8.10 -7.43
C HIS A 332 15.59 7.89 -8.62
N ARG A 333 16.86 8.28 -8.52
CA ARG A 333 17.86 7.94 -9.54
C ARG A 333 18.02 6.43 -9.73
N VAL A 334 17.95 5.68 -8.63
CA VAL A 334 17.99 4.22 -8.68
C VAL A 334 16.70 3.67 -9.29
N PHE A 335 15.53 4.12 -8.84
CA PHE A 335 14.25 3.65 -9.38
C PHE A 335 14.13 3.89 -10.87
N ASP A 336 14.55 5.07 -11.33
CA ASP A 336 14.49 5.45 -12.75
C ASP A 336 15.38 4.56 -13.63
N ALA A 337 16.47 4.05 -13.09
CA ALA A 337 17.43 3.21 -13.81
C ALA A 337 16.95 1.77 -14.07
N TYR A 338 15.92 1.30 -13.36
CA TYR A 338 15.41 -0.07 -13.49
C TYR A 338 14.00 -0.09 -14.05
N GLU A 339 13.82 -0.63 -15.24
CA GLU A 339 12.54 -0.67 -15.93
C GLU A 339 11.46 -1.45 -15.15
N PHE A 340 11.85 -2.49 -14.42
CA PHE A 340 10.94 -3.32 -13.62
C PHE A 340 10.41 -2.61 -12.36
N VAL A 341 10.96 -1.47 -11.95
CA VAL A 341 10.42 -0.67 -10.85
C VAL A 341 9.22 0.11 -11.38
N LYS A 342 8.03 -0.27 -10.95
CA LYS A 342 6.74 0.26 -11.41
C LYS A 342 5.99 1.04 -10.33
N GLY A 343 6.63 1.32 -9.19
CA GLY A 343 6.03 2.13 -8.15
C GLY A 343 6.97 2.57 -7.04
N GLU A 344 6.64 3.71 -6.45
CA GLU A 344 7.36 4.38 -5.37
C GLU A 344 6.37 4.92 -4.35
N LEU A 345 6.26 4.25 -3.20
CA LEU A 345 5.46 4.69 -2.06
C LEU A 345 6.40 5.10 -0.93
N VAL A 346 6.59 6.41 -0.76
CA VAL A 346 7.49 6.92 0.26
C VAL A 346 6.92 6.70 1.66
N TRP A 347 7.76 6.32 2.59
CA TRP A 347 7.47 6.28 4.00
C TRP A 347 7.94 7.58 4.66
N ASN A 348 7.04 8.46 5.03
CA ASN A 348 5.62 8.35 5.20
C ASN A 348 4.90 9.60 4.65
N PHE A 349 3.59 9.53 4.48
CA PHE A 349 2.78 10.69 4.09
C PHE A 349 2.97 11.87 5.04
N ALA A 350 2.71 11.66 6.33
CA ALA A 350 2.85 12.67 7.37
C ALA A 350 3.54 12.09 8.60
N ASP A 351 4.22 12.92 9.35
CA ASP A 351 4.70 12.55 10.67
C ASP A 351 3.56 12.00 11.52
N PHE A 352 3.84 10.98 12.33
CA PHE A 352 2.82 10.32 13.12
C PHE A 352 3.34 9.90 14.50
N GLN A 353 2.41 9.74 15.44
CA GLN A 353 2.73 9.24 16.77
C GLN A 353 3.09 7.76 16.73
N THR A 354 4.15 7.39 17.43
CA THR A 354 4.59 6.00 17.62
C THR A 354 5.24 5.85 18.98
N THR A 355 5.64 4.62 19.31
CA THR A 355 6.37 4.33 20.55
C THR A 355 7.64 5.18 20.65
N GLU A 356 7.89 5.75 21.82
CA GLU A 356 9.10 6.53 22.09
C GLU A 356 10.35 5.67 22.04
N GLY A 357 11.46 6.29 21.66
CA GLY A 357 12.77 5.66 21.60
C GLY A 357 13.83 6.59 21.02
N ILE A 358 15.08 6.22 21.13
CA ILE A 358 16.21 7.03 20.63
C ILE A 358 16.14 7.29 19.11
N MET A 359 15.42 6.43 18.36
CA MET A 359 15.22 6.57 16.92
C MET A 359 13.85 7.19 16.58
N ARG A 360 13.09 7.67 17.58
CA ARG A 360 11.74 8.19 17.44
C ARG A 360 11.56 9.45 18.27
N VAL A 361 12.23 10.51 17.85
CA VAL A 361 12.17 11.80 18.54
C VAL A 361 10.79 12.42 18.33
N ASN A 362 9.93 12.33 19.35
CA ASN A 362 8.56 12.85 19.32
C ASN A 362 7.75 12.28 18.11
N GLY A 363 7.72 10.95 17.98
CA GLY A 363 7.05 10.23 16.90
C GLY A 363 7.96 9.86 15.73
N ASN A 364 7.39 9.34 14.65
CA ASN A 364 8.09 9.09 13.41
C ASN A 364 8.11 10.37 12.57
N LYS A 365 9.29 10.80 12.15
CA LYS A 365 9.54 12.05 11.44
C LYS A 365 9.84 11.88 9.94
N LYS A 366 9.55 10.69 9.38
CA LYS A 366 9.74 10.46 7.94
C LYS A 366 8.65 11.06 7.05
N GLY A 367 7.67 11.72 7.64
CA GLY A 367 6.62 12.41 6.90
C GLY A 367 7.18 13.38 5.85
N ILE A 368 6.56 13.37 4.68
CA ILE A 368 6.74 14.42 3.65
C ILE A 368 5.96 15.68 4.08
N PHE A 369 4.91 15.46 4.85
CA PHE A 369 4.18 16.50 5.58
C PHE A 369 4.42 16.34 7.08
N THR A 370 4.30 17.43 7.83
CA THR A 370 4.27 17.37 9.30
C THR A 370 2.98 16.67 9.77
N ARG A 371 2.89 16.34 11.06
CA ARG A 371 1.66 15.76 11.64
C ARG A 371 0.45 16.69 11.46
N GLN A 372 0.68 18.01 11.41
CA GLN A 372 -0.33 19.04 11.12
C GLN A 372 -0.60 19.24 9.61
N ARG A 373 0.00 18.40 8.75
CA ARG A 373 -0.10 18.47 7.28
C ARG A 373 0.51 19.74 6.66
N GLN A 374 1.52 20.31 7.30
CA GLN A 374 2.36 21.33 6.67
C GLN A 374 3.42 20.66 5.79
N PRO A 375 3.65 21.11 4.54
CA PRO A 375 4.67 20.51 3.69
C PRO A 375 6.07 20.77 4.23
N LYS A 376 6.93 19.77 4.23
CA LYS A 376 8.38 19.94 4.37
C LYS A 376 8.99 20.26 3.00
N ASP A 377 10.26 20.63 2.93
CA ASP A 377 10.93 20.94 1.66
C ASP A 377 10.84 19.81 0.65
N ALA A 378 10.95 18.57 1.11
CA ALA A 378 10.79 17.40 0.26
C ALA A 378 9.43 17.32 -0.45
N ALA A 379 8.36 17.88 0.12
CA ALA A 379 7.05 17.89 -0.53
C ALA A 379 7.07 18.63 -1.88
N PHE A 380 7.85 19.70 -1.98
CA PHE A 380 8.01 20.45 -3.22
C PHE A 380 8.87 19.70 -4.24
N TYR A 381 9.89 18.96 -3.78
CA TYR A 381 10.67 18.07 -4.62
C TYR A 381 9.79 16.94 -5.21
N PHE A 382 9.06 16.20 -4.34
CA PHE A 382 8.14 15.15 -4.78
C PHE A 382 7.06 15.67 -5.73
N ARG A 383 6.52 16.86 -5.45
CA ARG A 383 5.54 17.48 -6.34
C ARG A 383 6.11 17.74 -7.74
N ARG A 384 7.33 18.28 -7.84
CA ARG A 384 7.99 18.47 -9.15
C ARG A 384 8.19 17.14 -9.86
N ARG A 385 8.68 16.12 -9.15
CA ARG A 385 8.90 14.80 -9.70
C ARG A 385 7.59 14.18 -10.19
N TRP A 386 6.62 13.98 -9.32
CA TRP A 386 5.42 13.21 -9.64
C TRP A 386 4.51 13.89 -10.66
N LYS A 387 4.45 15.20 -10.70
CA LYS A 387 3.74 15.95 -11.74
C LYS A 387 4.51 16.05 -13.05
N GLY A 388 5.83 15.89 -13.02
CA GLY A 388 6.69 15.88 -14.19
C GLY A 388 6.81 14.53 -14.89
N LEU A 389 6.43 13.42 -14.23
CA LEU A 389 6.42 12.10 -14.86
C LEU A 389 5.36 12.05 -15.97
N PRO A 390 5.67 11.57 -17.19
CA PRO A 390 4.68 11.41 -18.26
C PRO A 390 3.61 10.37 -17.88
N GLU A 391 2.43 10.46 -18.50
CA GLU A 391 1.33 9.51 -18.24
C GLU A 391 1.71 8.05 -18.49
N ASN A 392 2.54 7.80 -19.48
CA ASN A 392 3.03 6.48 -19.86
C ASN A 392 4.42 6.17 -19.28
N TYR A 393 4.82 6.81 -18.18
CA TYR A 393 6.11 6.56 -17.56
C TYR A 393 6.28 5.09 -17.23
N LYS A 394 7.32 4.46 -17.80
CA LYS A 394 7.57 3.00 -17.70
C LYS A 394 6.39 2.13 -18.15
N GLY A 395 5.62 2.61 -19.09
CA GLY A 395 4.44 1.97 -19.65
C GLY A 395 4.65 1.23 -20.95
#